data_536d6649ea166e624c574c8bf215bbed
#
_entry.id   536d6649ea166e624c574c8bf215bbed
#
_cell.length_a   1.000
_cell.length_b   1.000
_cell.length_c   1.000
_cell.angle_alpha   90.00
_cell.angle_beta   90.00
_cell.angle_gamma   90.00
#
_symmetry.space_group_name_H-M   'P 1'
#
loop_
_entity.id
_entity.type
_entity.pdbx_description
1 polymer ?
#
loop_
_entity_poly.entity_id
_entity_poly.type
_entity_poly.pdbx_seq_one_letter_code
_entity_poly.pdbx_strand_id
1 'polypeptide(L)'
;MAADPTTDAALGDLRELLAANDLALLDLVNRRLDLVEKIKQRKSELGVSFVDPEREAWLFDYLRGANTGPLSDDGLRELLTTVLDLTKRELAGN
;
A
#
# COMPACT_ATOMS: atom_id res chain seq x y z
N MET A 1 -26.15 -23.09 -25.76
CA MET A 1 -26.59 -22.41 -24.52
C MET A 1 -25.38 -21.69 -23.93
N ALA A 2 -25.52 -20.40 -23.72
CA ALA A 2 -24.41 -19.63 -23.13
C ALA A 2 -24.26 -20.02 -21.66
N ALA A 3 -23.00 -20.22 -21.22
CA ALA A 3 -22.75 -20.49 -19.82
C ALA A 3 -22.98 -19.22 -18.98
N ASP A 4 -23.48 -19.39 -17.74
CA ASP A 4 -23.56 -18.28 -16.80
C ASP A 4 -22.15 -17.75 -16.52
N PRO A 5 -21.87 -16.44 -16.75
CA PRO A 5 -20.55 -15.89 -16.49
C PRO A 5 -20.05 -16.10 -15.06
N THR A 6 -20.96 -16.23 -14.08
CA THR A 6 -20.56 -16.43 -12.68
C THR A 6 -20.08 -17.85 -12.39
N THR A 7 -20.36 -18.81 -13.29
CA THR A 7 -19.96 -20.20 -13.15
C THR A 7 -18.82 -20.58 -14.11
N ASP A 8 -18.29 -19.64 -14.87
CA ASP A 8 -17.17 -19.88 -15.77
C ASP A 8 -15.93 -20.25 -14.96
N ALA A 9 -15.30 -21.38 -15.32
CA ALA A 9 -14.14 -21.90 -14.59
C ALA A 9 -12.94 -20.95 -14.67
N ALA A 10 -12.70 -20.37 -15.84
CA ALA A 10 -11.58 -19.42 -16.00
C ALA A 10 -11.80 -18.16 -15.16
N LEU A 11 -13.04 -17.67 -15.11
CA LEU A 11 -13.38 -16.53 -14.27
C LEU A 11 -13.19 -16.86 -12.77
N GLY A 12 -13.59 -18.07 -12.37
CA GLY A 12 -13.40 -18.55 -11.01
C GLY A 12 -11.93 -18.60 -10.63
N ASP A 13 -11.08 -19.12 -11.50
CA ASP A 13 -9.63 -19.21 -11.28
C ASP A 13 -9.01 -17.81 -11.13
N LEU A 14 -9.42 -16.87 -12.00
CA LEU A 14 -8.93 -15.49 -11.92
C LEU A 14 -9.35 -14.80 -10.63
N ARG A 15 -10.57 -15.05 -10.17
CA ARG A 15 -11.04 -14.51 -8.88
C ARG A 15 -10.26 -15.07 -7.71
N GLU A 16 -9.90 -16.35 -7.74
CA GLU A 16 -9.03 -16.94 -6.70
C GLU A 16 -7.66 -16.32 -6.69
N LEU A 17 -7.07 -16.08 -7.86
CA LEU A 17 -5.78 -15.38 -7.96
C LEU A 17 -5.88 -13.96 -7.42
N LEU A 18 -6.97 -13.27 -7.74
CA LEU A 18 -7.19 -11.91 -7.22
C LEU A 18 -7.32 -11.91 -5.70
N ALA A 19 -8.10 -12.85 -5.14
CA ALA A 19 -8.25 -12.96 -3.68
C ALA A 19 -6.92 -13.23 -3.00
N ALA A 20 -6.07 -14.09 -3.57
CA ALA A 20 -4.74 -14.35 -3.04
C ALA A 20 -3.86 -13.11 -3.10
N ASN A 21 -3.95 -12.33 -4.19
CA ASN A 21 -3.25 -11.06 -4.31
C ASN A 21 -3.70 -10.06 -3.26
N ASP A 22 -5.00 -9.97 -3.02
CA ASP A 22 -5.55 -9.03 -2.05
C ASP A 22 -5.17 -9.41 -0.62
N LEU A 23 -5.09 -10.71 -0.33
CA LEU A 23 -4.57 -11.18 0.95
C LEU A 23 -3.12 -10.75 1.15
N ALA A 24 -2.30 -10.89 0.11
CA ALA A 24 -0.91 -10.44 0.15
C ALA A 24 -0.82 -8.91 0.36
N LEU A 25 -1.71 -8.16 -0.30
CA LEU A 25 -1.78 -6.71 -0.12
C LEU A 25 -2.10 -6.35 1.34
N LEU A 26 -3.08 -7.02 1.94
CA LEU A 26 -3.41 -6.81 3.35
C LEU A 26 -2.20 -7.08 4.26
N ASP A 27 -1.50 -8.19 4.03
CA ASP A 27 -0.31 -8.53 4.81
C ASP A 27 0.78 -7.46 4.66
N LEU A 28 0.96 -6.92 3.46
CA LEU A 28 1.95 -5.87 3.20
C LEU A 28 1.57 -4.56 3.89
N VAL A 29 0.30 -4.20 3.91
CA VAL A 29 -0.17 -3.01 4.62
C VAL A 29 0.11 -3.14 6.11
N ASN A 30 -0.22 -4.30 6.71
CA ASN A 30 0.03 -4.54 8.12
C ASN A 30 1.54 -4.51 8.43
N ARG A 31 2.36 -5.11 7.57
CA ARG A 31 3.82 -5.07 7.74
C ARG A 31 4.33 -3.63 7.67
N ARG A 32 3.78 -2.83 6.75
CA ARG A 32 4.17 -1.43 6.64
C ARG A 32 3.85 -0.64 7.90
N LEU A 33 2.67 -0.86 8.48
CA LEU A 33 2.28 -0.22 9.74
C LEU A 33 3.24 -0.59 10.87
N ASP A 34 3.63 -1.86 10.98
CA ASP A 34 4.60 -2.31 11.99
C ASP A 34 5.96 -1.63 11.80
N LEU A 35 6.43 -1.54 10.55
CA LEU A 35 7.70 -0.89 10.24
C LEU A 35 7.67 0.60 10.56
N VAL A 36 6.59 1.28 10.21
CA VAL A 36 6.46 2.71 10.47
C VAL A 36 6.33 2.99 11.97
N GLU A 37 5.67 2.10 12.73
CA GLU A 37 5.64 2.23 14.19
C GLU A 37 7.06 2.19 14.78
N LYS A 38 7.90 1.29 14.29
CA LYS A 38 9.31 1.22 14.72
C LYS A 38 10.08 2.49 14.36
N ILE A 39 9.83 3.04 13.18
CA ILE A 39 10.42 4.31 12.75
C ILE A 39 9.96 5.45 13.67
N LYS A 40 8.68 5.48 13.99
CA LYS A 40 8.10 6.49 14.89
C LYS A 40 8.77 6.44 16.26
N GLN A 41 8.93 5.24 16.83
CA GLN A 41 9.60 5.05 18.11
C GLN A 41 11.05 5.54 18.05
N ARG A 42 11.77 5.18 16.98
CA ARG A 42 13.16 5.60 16.82
C ARG A 42 13.29 7.11 16.67
N LYS A 43 12.41 7.74 15.90
CA LYS A 43 12.39 9.20 15.75
C LYS A 43 12.10 9.89 17.08
N SER A 44 11.20 9.33 17.89
CA SER A 44 10.91 9.85 19.22
C SER A 44 12.17 9.82 20.11
N GLU A 45 12.92 8.71 20.09
CA GLU A 45 14.16 8.58 20.83
C GLU A 45 15.21 9.61 20.39
N LEU A 46 15.23 9.93 19.10
CA LEU A 46 16.16 10.90 18.53
C LEU A 46 15.69 12.34 18.67
N GLY A 47 14.45 12.56 19.13
CA GLY A 47 13.88 13.90 19.28
C GLY A 47 13.56 14.58 17.95
N VAL A 48 13.33 13.80 16.88
CA VAL A 48 12.99 14.33 15.56
C VAL A 48 11.52 14.11 15.24
N SER A 49 10.98 14.93 14.32
CA SER A 49 9.58 14.88 13.93
C SER A 49 9.26 13.57 13.21
N PHE A 50 8.08 13.02 13.50
CA PHE A 50 7.56 11.84 12.79
C PHE A 50 7.27 12.16 11.33
N VAL A 51 6.68 13.32 11.05
CA VAL A 51 6.32 13.71 9.69
C VAL A 51 7.55 14.26 8.97
N ASP A 52 7.82 13.71 7.79
CA ASP A 52 8.98 14.08 6.97
C ASP A 52 8.55 14.24 5.51
N PRO A 53 8.15 15.46 5.10
CA PRO A 53 7.69 15.71 3.73
C PRO A 53 8.74 15.40 2.66
N GLU A 54 10.02 15.61 2.96
CA GLU A 54 11.09 15.31 2.00
C GLU A 54 11.20 13.81 1.75
N ARG A 55 11.05 13.01 2.81
CA ARG A 55 11.06 11.55 2.68
C ARG A 55 9.84 11.05 1.91
N GLU A 56 8.68 11.66 2.13
CA GLU A 56 7.46 11.31 1.39
C GLU A 56 7.62 11.60 -0.10
N ALA A 57 8.20 12.76 -0.45
CA ALA A 57 8.48 13.11 -1.84
C ALA A 57 9.51 12.16 -2.47
N TRP A 58 10.56 11.82 -1.74
CA TRP A 58 11.55 10.84 -2.17
C TRP A 58 10.90 9.49 -2.46
N LEU A 59 10.00 9.05 -1.58
CA LEU A 59 9.33 7.75 -1.73
C LEU A 59 8.49 7.72 -3.00
N PHE A 60 7.75 8.78 -3.30
CA PHE A 60 6.97 8.86 -4.53
C PHE A 60 7.87 8.73 -5.75
N ASP A 61 8.97 9.48 -5.80
CA ASP A 61 9.90 9.45 -6.93
C ASP A 61 10.55 8.07 -7.08
N TYR A 62 10.92 7.44 -5.97
CA TYR A 62 11.49 6.11 -5.96
C TYR A 62 10.51 5.08 -6.52
N LEU A 63 9.28 5.09 -6.04
CA LEU A 63 8.25 4.13 -6.48
C LEU A 63 7.85 4.38 -7.92
N ARG A 64 7.76 5.64 -8.35
CA ARG A 64 7.47 5.98 -9.74
C ARG A 64 8.52 5.41 -10.67
N GLY A 65 9.80 5.56 -10.33
CA GLY A 65 10.89 5.02 -11.13
C GLY A 65 10.94 3.49 -11.16
N ALA A 66 10.47 2.85 -10.10
CA ALA A 66 10.44 1.38 -10.01
C ALA A 66 9.19 0.75 -10.63
N ASN A 67 8.16 1.55 -10.89
CA ASN A 67 6.88 1.04 -11.39
C ASN A 67 6.98 0.68 -12.88
N THR A 68 6.90 -0.61 -13.18
CA THR A 68 6.91 -1.14 -14.54
C THR A 68 5.55 -1.74 -14.95
N GLY A 69 4.57 -1.65 -14.08
CA GLY A 69 3.26 -2.22 -14.32
C GLY A 69 2.26 -1.23 -14.89
N PRO A 70 0.97 -1.61 -14.98
CA PRO A 70 -0.07 -0.80 -15.61
C PRO A 70 -0.55 0.37 -14.78
N LEU A 71 -0.15 0.49 -13.51
CA LEU A 71 -0.58 1.61 -12.67
C LEU A 71 0.01 2.92 -13.20
N SER A 72 -0.86 3.93 -13.44
CA SER A 72 -0.41 5.24 -13.90
C SER A 72 0.29 6.02 -12.79
N ASP A 73 1.05 7.06 -13.16
CA ASP A 73 1.67 7.96 -12.18
C ASP A 73 0.61 8.63 -11.29
N ASP A 74 -0.52 9.03 -11.86
CA ASP A 74 -1.63 9.61 -11.08
C ASP A 74 -2.22 8.59 -10.11
N GLY A 75 -2.40 7.34 -10.56
CA GLY A 75 -2.86 6.24 -9.70
C GLY A 75 -1.88 5.95 -8.58
N LEU A 76 -0.58 5.97 -8.87
CA LEU A 76 0.45 5.79 -7.85
C LEU A 76 0.41 6.90 -6.80
N ARG A 77 0.24 8.16 -7.25
CA ARG A 77 0.12 9.30 -6.34
C ARG A 77 -1.09 9.16 -5.41
N GLU A 78 -2.23 8.77 -5.97
CA GLU A 78 -3.44 8.54 -5.20
C GLU A 78 -3.25 7.41 -4.19
N LEU A 79 -2.68 6.28 -4.63
CA LEU A 79 -2.40 5.14 -3.76
C LEU A 79 -1.49 5.54 -2.61
N LEU A 80 -0.39 6.23 -2.91
CA LEU A 80 0.59 6.61 -1.91
C LEU A 80 0.00 7.62 -0.92
N THR A 81 -0.76 8.60 -1.40
CA THR A 81 -1.45 9.57 -0.54
C THR A 81 -2.37 8.84 0.43
N THR A 82 -3.15 7.88 -0.06
CA THR A 82 -4.05 7.08 0.77
C THR A 82 -3.28 6.27 1.81
N VAL A 83 -2.20 5.63 1.41
CA VAL A 83 -1.36 4.82 2.33
C VAL A 83 -0.74 5.71 3.41
N LEU A 84 -0.22 6.88 3.04
CA LEU A 84 0.38 7.81 3.99
C LEU A 84 -0.65 8.35 4.98
N ASP A 85 -1.82 8.75 4.50
CA ASP A 85 -2.90 9.24 5.36
C ASP A 85 -3.40 8.14 6.30
N LEU A 86 -3.58 6.93 5.78
CA LEU A 86 -3.97 5.77 6.58
C LEU A 86 -2.93 5.50 7.68
N THR A 87 -1.66 5.53 7.33
CA THR A 87 -0.57 5.29 8.28
C THR A 87 -0.59 6.32 9.42
N LYS A 88 -0.72 7.59 9.08
CA LYS A 88 -0.78 8.66 10.08
C LYS A 88 -1.97 8.49 11.00
N ARG A 89 -3.12 8.14 10.45
CA ARG A 89 -4.36 7.95 11.22
C ARG A 89 -4.26 6.73 12.14
N GLU A 90 -3.77 5.59 11.62
CA GLU A 90 -3.68 4.36 12.41
C GLU A 90 -2.65 4.46 13.54
N LEU A 91 -1.59 5.23 13.36
CA LEU A 91 -0.53 5.38 14.34
C LEU A 91 -0.68 6.62 15.21
N ALA A 92 -1.66 7.49 14.94
CA ALA A 92 -1.93 8.66 15.74
C ALA A 92 -2.53 8.24 17.09
N GLY A 93 -2.18 8.93 18.15
CA GLY A 93 -2.72 8.66 19.49
C GLY A 93 -2.06 7.55 20.25
N ASN A 94 -1.05 6.94 19.71
CA ASN A 94 -0.24 5.91 20.39
C ASN A 94 1.06 6.48 20.92
#